data_6818ebfa8f8df6847278c8bf4155b91a
#
_entry.id   6818ebfa8f8df6847278c8bf4155b91a
#
_cell.length_a   1.000
_cell.length_b   1.000
_cell.length_c   1.000
_cell.angle_alpha   90.00
_cell.angle_beta   90.00
_cell.angle_gamma   90.00
#
_symmetry.space_group_name_H-M   'P 1'
#
loop_
_entity.id
_entity.type
_entity.pdbx_description
1 polymer ?
#
loop_
_entity_poly.entity_id
_entity_poly.type
_entity_poly.pdbx_seq_one_letter_code
_entity_poly.pdbx_strand_id
1 'polypeptide(L)'
;MGDTVFPRSGLLGLLALLLLTVQLPAQTPSSSVPEQRLNHLRHGINLSEWFAQVYDPKGYTKEHFQSWTSAQDIALIKAMGFDHVRLSVNPEPMFRHNHADEIPPDYLAYVDDAVKMILDRGLAVVLDIHPESDFKAGLSQDDFVEQFADYWRALARHYSGYDPDRVFLEILNEPEMSDRYRWYGIQAKLAAAIRQGAPRHTIIATGALWSADDQLLFLEPLRDSNVIYNFHFYEPHVFTHQGATWGVNHWHFVKSLPYPSDPESAQKVAALEPDPVNRLYVARYGRDQWNADRIDAEISQVSEWAKQKAVPVLCNEFGVYRKNADPNDRAAWLHDVRTSLEKHGIGWAMWDYSGGFGVVIRKDGKAVPDEVTVRALGLKMP
;
A
#
# COMPACT_ATOMS: atom_id res chain seq x y z
N MET A 1 3.74 -93.41 36.61
CA MET A 1 5.21 -93.20 36.70
C MET A 1 5.60 -92.36 35.52
N GLY A 2 5.99 -91.16 35.65
CA GLY A 2 6.41 -90.26 34.57
C GLY A 2 5.96 -88.83 34.84
N ASP A 3 6.75 -88.14 35.59
CA ASP A 3 6.55 -86.69 35.88
C ASP A 3 6.88 -85.89 34.65
N THR A 4 5.94 -85.04 34.21
CA THR A 4 6.17 -84.02 33.19
C THR A 4 6.22 -82.66 33.84
N VAL A 5 7.41 -82.09 33.84
CA VAL A 5 7.74 -80.71 34.25
C VAL A 5 7.41 -79.75 33.14
N PHE A 6 6.57 -78.75 33.36
CA PHE A 6 6.30 -77.62 32.46
C PHE A 6 7.25 -76.45 32.79
N PRO A 7 7.87 -75.78 31.80
CA PRO A 7 8.64 -74.57 32.04
C PRO A 7 7.71 -73.34 32.07
N ARG A 8 7.93 -72.46 33.01
CA ARG A 8 7.33 -71.15 33.13
C ARG A 8 7.95 -70.18 32.12
N SER A 9 7.17 -69.76 31.14
CA SER A 9 7.53 -68.65 30.24
C SER A 9 7.23 -67.29 30.86
N GLY A 10 8.27 -66.53 31.17
CA GLY A 10 8.15 -65.15 31.66
C GLY A 10 7.82 -64.24 30.44
N LEU A 11 6.70 -63.54 30.52
CA LEU A 11 6.28 -62.51 29.58
C LEU A 11 6.91 -61.16 30.03
N LEU A 12 8.01 -60.71 29.40
CA LEU A 12 8.49 -59.35 29.55
C LEU A 12 7.62 -58.41 28.67
N GLY A 13 6.75 -57.68 29.33
CA GLY A 13 6.01 -56.59 28.69
C GLY A 13 6.88 -55.38 28.41
N LEU A 14 7.18 -55.10 27.17
CA LEU A 14 7.83 -53.86 26.72
C LEU A 14 6.77 -52.73 26.70
N LEU A 15 6.82 -51.83 27.68
CA LEU A 15 6.02 -50.61 27.71
C LEU A 15 6.66 -49.60 26.74
N ALA A 16 6.17 -49.47 25.52
CA ALA A 16 6.59 -48.42 24.60
C ALA A 16 5.90 -47.09 25.01
N LEU A 17 6.68 -46.20 25.66
CA LEU A 17 6.25 -44.82 25.94
C LEU A 17 6.21 -44.05 24.59
N LEU A 18 5.03 -43.83 24.03
CA LEU A 18 4.82 -42.88 22.92
C LEU A 18 4.92 -41.46 23.49
N LEU A 19 6.08 -40.83 23.35
CA LEU A 19 6.23 -39.38 23.53
C LEU A 19 5.50 -38.66 22.39
N LEU A 20 4.26 -38.24 22.60
CA LEU A 20 3.58 -37.26 21.75
C LEU A 20 4.30 -35.93 21.94
N THR A 21 5.18 -35.58 21.03
CA THR A 21 5.67 -34.21 20.90
C THR A 21 4.54 -33.35 20.36
N VAL A 22 3.84 -32.66 21.27
CA VAL A 22 2.94 -31.58 20.89
C VAL A 22 3.82 -30.46 20.34
N GLN A 23 3.90 -30.36 19.01
CA GLN A 23 4.45 -29.16 18.36
C GLN A 23 3.47 -28.02 18.65
N LEU A 24 3.81 -27.18 19.62
CA LEU A 24 3.13 -25.89 19.76
C LEU A 24 3.33 -25.13 18.43
N PRO A 25 2.27 -24.55 17.87
CA PRO A 25 2.41 -23.68 16.71
C PRO A 25 3.43 -22.58 17.05
N ALA A 26 4.40 -22.37 16.16
CA ALA A 26 5.35 -21.27 16.31
C ALA A 26 4.54 -19.98 16.46
N GLN A 27 4.62 -19.35 17.63
CA GLN A 27 3.97 -18.06 17.85
C GLN A 27 4.58 -17.07 16.85
N THR A 28 3.74 -16.46 16.02
CA THR A 28 4.15 -15.31 15.20
C THR A 28 4.72 -14.26 16.16
N PRO A 29 5.93 -13.72 15.92
CA PRO A 29 6.49 -12.69 16.78
C PRO A 29 5.51 -11.52 16.83
N SER A 30 5.14 -11.05 18.02
CA SER A 30 4.37 -9.82 18.15
C SER A 30 5.13 -8.66 17.51
N SER A 31 4.41 -7.71 16.92
CA SER A 31 5.04 -6.53 16.31
C SER A 31 5.96 -5.82 17.30
N SER A 32 7.16 -5.44 16.83
CA SER A 32 8.12 -4.61 17.55
C SER A 32 8.18 -3.18 17.02
N VAL A 33 7.22 -2.78 16.17
CA VAL A 33 7.15 -1.40 15.65
C VAL A 33 6.82 -0.46 16.81
N PRO A 34 7.68 0.54 17.12
CA PRO A 34 7.41 1.49 18.18
C PRO A 34 6.16 2.33 17.91
N GLU A 35 5.34 2.58 18.92
CA GLU A 35 4.12 3.37 18.80
C GLU A 35 4.38 4.78 18.26
N GLN A 36 5.49 5.41 18.62
CA GLN A 36 5.88 6.71 18.09
C GLN A 36 6.02 6.71 16.56
N ARG A 37 6.43 5.58 15.93
CA ARG A 37 6.49 5.43 14.47
C ARG A 37 5.10 5.40 13.86
N LEU A 38 4.18 4.66 14.47
CA LEU A 38 2.78 4.60 14.05
C LEU A 38 2.10 5.98 14.18
N ASN A 39 2.48 6.76 15.20
CA ASN A 39 1.97 8.12 15.37
C ASN A 39 2.40 9.08 14.26
N HIS A 40 3.52 8.80 13.59
CA HIS A 40 3.96 9.55 12.38
C HIS A 40 3.25 9.14 11.09
N LEU A 41 2.43 8.09 11.13
CA LEU A 41 1.78 7.50 9.94
C LEU A 41 0.24 7.54 10.02
N ARG A 42 -0.33 8.52 10.74
CA ARG A 42 -1.79 8.62 10.91
C ARG A 42 -2.48 9.23 9.70
N HIS A 43 -1.96 10.38 9.20
CA HIS A 43 -2.58 11.16 8.14
C HIS A 43 -1.56 11.50 7.08
N GLY A 44 -1.53 10.75 6.00
CA GLY A 44 -0.55 10.90 4.93
C GLY A 44 -1.13 11.41 3.63
N ILE A 45 -0.21 11.78 2.77
CA ILE A 45 -0.48 12.17 1.39
C ILE A 45 0.55 11.56 0.45
N ASN A 46 0.10 11.05 -0.69
CA ASN A 46 0.98 10.59 -1.74
C ASN A 46 1.49 11.76 -2.57
N LEU A 47 2.79 11.81 -2.82
CA LEU A 47 3.40 12.65 -3.85
C LEU A 47 3.70 11.78 -5.07
N SER A 48 2.68 11.63 -5.91
CA SER A 48 2.78 11.02 -7.23
C SER A 48 3.43 11.98 -8.24
N GLU A 49 3.74 11.48 -9.43
CA GLU A 49 4.19 12.24 -10.59
C GLU A 49 5.49 13.04 -10.37
N TRP A 50 6.16 12.95 -9.22
CA TRP A 50 7.46 13.60 -8.98
C TRP A 50 8.63 12.70 -9.38
N PHE A 51 8.71 11.49 -8.82
CA PHE A 51 9.75 10.51 -9.13
C PHE A 51 9.20 9.18 -9.65
N ALA A 52 7.89 9.05 -9.77
CA ALA A 52 7.19 7.93 -10.42
C ALA A 52 6.01 8.47 -11.21
N GLN A 53 5.49 7.70 -12.16
CA GLN A 53 4.32 8.08 -12.97
C GLN A 53 4.48 9.47 -13.62
N VAL A 54 5.67 9.78 -14.13
CA VAL A 54 5.95 11.05 -14.80
C VAL A 54 5.36 11.04 -16.20
N TYR A 55 4.23 11.71 -16.37
CA TYR A 55 3.48 11.79 -17.64
C TYR A 55 3.96 12.90 -18.57
N ASP A 56 4.98 13.70 -18.19
CA ASP A 56 5.63 14.64 -19.08
C ASP A 56 6.26 13.88 -20.27
N PRO A 57 5.99 14.25 -21.53
CA PRO A 57 6.61 13.62 -22.70
C PRO A 57 8.14 13.63 -22.70
N LYS A 58 8.76 14.54 -21.94
CA LYS A 58 10.21 14.56 -21.73
C LYS A 58 10.69 13.53 -20.71
N GLY A 59 9.77 12.91 -19.96
CA GLY A 59 10.06 11.90 -18.96
C GLY A 59 10.82 12.45 -17.74
N TYR A 60 11.67 11.59 -17.18
CA TYR A 60 12.41 11.84 -15.94
C TYR A 60 13.59 12.80 -16.16
N THR A 61 13.32 14.11 -16.22
CA THR A 61 14.33 15.15 -16.43
C THR A 61 14.68 15.88 -15.15
N LYS A 62 15.87 16.47 -15.12
CA LYS A 62 16.34 17.34 -14.03
C LYS A 62 15.36 18.49 -13.76
N GLU A 63 14.89 19.14 -14.84
CA GLU A 63 13.95 20.27 -14.77
C GLU A 63 12.65 19.84 -14.11
N HIS A 64 12.12 18.65 -14.44
CA HIS A 64 10.94 18.09 -13.83
C HIS A 64 11.16 17.89 -12.32
N PHE A 65 12.22 17.19 -11.90
CA PHE A 65 12.49 16.91 -10.48
C PHE A 65 12.64 18.18 -9.64
N GLN A 66 13.21 19.23 -10.21
CA GLN A 66 13.43 20.49 -9.51
C GLN A 66 12.22 21.41 -9.45
N SER A 67 11.20 21.19 -10.30
CA SER A 67 10.07 22.11 -10.44
C SER A 67 8.70 21.50 -10.09
N TRP A 68 8.55 20.17 -10.09
CA TRP A 68 7.25 19.52 -9.91
C TRP A 68 6.65 19.77 -8.53
N THR A 69 7.44 19.56 -7.47
CA THR A 69 7.04 19.81 -6.09
C THR A 69 8.02 20.79 -5.44
N SER A 70 7.50 21.86 -4.85
CA SER A 70 8.27 22.92 -4.23
C SER A 70 8.27 22.84 -2.69
N ALA A 71 9.18 23.58 -2.06
CA ALA A 71 9.20 23.74 -0.60
C ALA A 71 7.90 24.39 -0.07
N GLN A 72 7.17 25.14 -0.90
CA GLN A 72 5.86 25.71 -0.57
C GLN A 72 4.78 24.62 -0.57
N ASP A 73 4.85 23.66 -1.50
CA ASP A 73 3.92 22.52 -1.51
C ASP A 73 4.09 21.67 -0.24
N ILE A 74 5.32 21.37 0.17
CA ILE A 74 5.59 20.64 1.43
C ILE A 74 5.12 21.43 2.65
N ALA A 75 5.31 22.76 2.66
CA ALA A 75 4.79 23.61 3.72
C ALA A 75 3.25 23.60 3.77
N LEU A 76 2.59 23.59 2.61
CA LEU A 76 1.14 23.51 2.50
C LEU A 76 0.61 22.16 3.02
N ILE A 77 1.25 21.05 2.65
CA ILE A 77 0.95 19.71 3.17
C ILE A 77 0.99 19.72 4.70
N LYS A 78 2.07 20.26 5.30
CA LYS A 78 2.17 20.37 6.76
C LYS A 78 1.10 21.25 7.38
N ALA A 79 0.78 22.38 6.74
CA ALA A 79 -0.22 23.31 7.22
C ALA A 79 -1.64 22.72 7.20
N MET A 80 -1.96 21.87 6.23
CA MET A 80 -3.22 21.12 6.19
C MET A 80 -3.36 20.10 7.33
N GLY A 81 -2.24 19.68 7.96
CA GLY A 81 -2.27 18.77 9.11
C GLY A 81 -1.84 17.34 8.79
N PHE A 82 -1.27 17.08 7.64
CA PHE A 82 -0.62 15.81 7.36
C PHE A 82 0.60 15.61 8.24
N ASP A 83 0.92 14.37 8.58
CA ASP A 83 2.07 13.98 9.40
C ASP A 83 3.15 13.25 8.59
N HIS A 84 2.82 12.67 7.45
CA HIS A 84 3.78 12.03 6.56
C HIS A 84 3.46 12.22 5.07
N VAL A 85 4.47 11.98 4.27
CA VAL A 85 4.41 11.89 2.81
C VAL A 85 4.80 10.48 2.39
N ARG A 86 3.98 9.85 1.58
CA ARG A 86 4.39 8.67 0.80
C ARG A 86 4.98 9.16 -0.51
N LEU A 87 6.31 9.03 -0.63
CA LEU A 87 7.08 9.48 -1.78
C LEU A 87 7.25 8.33 -2.76
N SER A 88 6.50 8.37 -3.85
CA SER A 88 6.56 7.35 -4.91
C SER A 88 7.81 7.54 -5.77
N VAL A 89 8.64 6.51 -5.87
CA VAL A 89 9.92 6.54 -6.59
C VAL A 89 10.01 5.37 -7.56
N ASN A 90 10.09 5.67 -8.86
CA ASN A 90 10.37 4.66 -9.88
C ASN A 90 11.84 4.22 -9.77
N PRO A 91 12.13 2.93 -9.58
CA PRO A 91 13.50 2.43 -9.48
C PRO A 91 14.25 2.42 -10.82
N GLU A 92 13.56 2.40 -11.97
CA GLU A 92 14.18 2.19 -13.28
C GLU A 92 15.34 3.15 -13.60
N PRO A 93 15.27 4.47 -13.29
CA PRO A 93 16.41 5.36 -13.50
C PRO A 93 17.63 5.02 -12.64
N MET A 94 17.44 4.25 -11.57
CA MET A 94 18.49 3.85 -10.62
C MET A 94 18.86 2.37 -10.71
N PHE A 95 18.09 1.57 -11.40
CA PHE A 95 18.27 0.13 -11.49
C PHE A 95 19.18 -0.24 -12.66
N ARG A 96 20.34 -0.82 -12.35
CA ARG A 96 21.30 -1.29 -13.37
C ARG A 96 21.29 -2.81 -13.42
N HIS A 97 20.80 -3.36 -14.50
CA HIS A 97 20.88 -4.82 -14.72
C HIS A 97 22.32 -5.32 -14.56
N ASN A 98 22.50 -6.43 -13.82
CA ASN A 98 23.77 -7.06 -13.46
C ASN A 98 24.71 -6.24 -12.55
N HIS A 99 24.33 -5.02 -12.14
CA HIS A 99 25.00 -4.13 -11.21
C HIS A 99 24.00 -3.39 -10.33
N ALA A 100 22.99 -4.09 -9.87
CA ALA A 100 21.86 -3.48 -9.16
C ALA A 100 22.22 -2.92 -7.77
N ASP A 101 23.36 -3.35 -7.21
CA ASP A 101 23.94 -2.82 -5.97
C ASP A 101 24.72 -1.49 -6.18
N GLU A 102 24.94 -1.07 -7.45
CA GLU A 102 25.59 0.18 -7.82
C GLU A 102 24.57 1.24 -8.23
N ILE A 103 23.95 1.92 -7.26
CA ILE A 103 22.93 2.94 -7.54
C ILE A 103 23.59 4.21 -8.10
N PRO A 104 23.17 4.69 -9.30
CA PRO A 104 23.67 5.94 -9.86
C PRO A 104 23.34 7.13 -8.96
N PRO A 105 24.34 7.98 -8.60
CA PRO A 105 24.12 9.07 -7.66
C PRO A 105 23.26 10.20 -8.22
N ASP A 106 23.24 10.39 -9.53
CA ASP A 106 22.65 11.58 -10.17
C ASP A 106 21.13 11.67 -9.93
N TYR A 107 20.39 10.55 -10.11
CA TYR A 107 18.95 10.51 -9.83
C TYR A 107 18.69 10.45 -8.32
N LEU A 108 19.45 9.63 -7.61
CA LEU A 108 19.30 9.45 -6.16
C LEU A 108 19.45 10.77 -5.40
N ALA A 109 20.34 11.67 -5.85
CA ALA A 109 20.50 12.99 -5.24
C ALA A 109 19.22 13.84 -5.24
N TYR A 110 18.38 13.74 -6.29
CA TYR A 110 17.10 14.46 -6.30
C TYR A 110 16.09 13.83 -5.32
N VAL A 111 16.11 12.51 -5.17
CA VAL A 111 15.26 11.83 -4.17
C VAL A 111 15.73 12.20 -2.76
N ASP A 112 17.04 12.28 -2.52
CA ASP A 112 17.61 12.72 -1.23
C ASP A 112 17.20 14.16 -0.89
N ASP A 113 17.26 15.07 -1.85
CA ASP A 113 16.81 16.45 -1.68
C ASP A 113 15.32 16.52 -1.30
N ALA A 114 14.47 15.69 -1.93
CA ALA A 114 13.07 15.61 -1.61
C ALA A 114 12.84 15.04 -0.21
N VAL A 115 13.49 13.93 0.14
CA VAL A 115 13.42 13.33 1.49
C VAL A 115 13.84 14.35 2.55
N LYS A 116 14.95 15.04 2.32
CA LYS A 116 15.41 16.10 3.23
C LYS A 116 14.40 17.23 3.36
N MET A 117 13.85 17.72 2.24
CA MET A 117 12.83 18.78 2.22
C MET A 117 11.61 18.43 3.05
N ILE A 118 11.14 17.18 2.97
CA ILE A 118 9.99 16.67 3.73
C ILE A 118 10.33 16.58 5.23
N LEU A 119 11.48 15.98 5.57
CA LEU A 119 11.93 15.82 6.95
C LEU A 119 12.17 17.15 7.65
N ASP A 120 12.75 18.14 6.96
CA ASP A 120 13.00 19.49 7.48
C ASP A 120 11.71 20.24 7.86
N ARG A 121 10.55 19.85 7.28
CA ARG A 121 9.24 20.38 7.62
C ARG A 121 8.55 19.63 8.76
N GLY A 122 9.23 18.68 9.38
CA GLY A 122 8.66 17.89 10.49
C GLY A 122 7.62 16.85 10.03
N LEU A 123 7.68 16.42 8.77
CA LEU A 123 6.92 15.30 8.23
C LEU A 123 7.78 14.03 8.24
N ALA A 124 7.15 12.86 8.35
CA ALA A 124 7.81 11.60 8.07
C ALA A 124 7.75 11.27 6.58
N VAL A 125 8.56 10.30 6.15
CA VAL A 125 8.63 9.84 4.76
C VAL A 125 8.42 8.34 4.70
N VAL A 126 7.49 7.90 3.89
CA VAL A 126 7.44 6.53 3.38
C VAL A 126 8.09 6.56 1.99
N LEU A 127 9.27 5.97 1.88
CA LEU A 127 9.95 5.81 0.59
C LEU A 127 9.37 4.57 -0.09
N ASP A 128 8.52 4.79 -1.07
CA ASP A 128 7.79 3.77 -1.80
C ASP A 128 8.44 3.50 -3.15
N ILE A 129 8.86 2.26 -3.40
CA ILE A 129 9.32 1.84 -4.72
C ILE A 129 8.14 1.57 -5.61
N HIS A 130 7.95 2.46 -6.60
CA HIS A 130 6.74 2.59 -7.40
C HIS A 130 7.05 2.46 -8.91
N PRO A 131 7.42 1.26 -9.38
CA PRO A 131 7.71 1.05 -10.79
C PRO A 131 6.45 0.90 -11.63
N GLU A 132 6.63 1.03 -12.95
CA GLU A 132 5.63 0.68 -13.94
C GLU A 132 5.48 -0.85 -14.07
N SER A 133 4.40 -1.30 -14.76
CA SER A 133 4.06 -2.73 -14.91
C SER A 133 5.17 -3.55 -15.60
N ASP A 134 5.91 -2.97 -16.54
CA ASP A 134 7.00 -3.64 -17.24
C ASP A 134 8.13 -4.06 -16.26
N PHE A 135 8.48 -3.22 -15.30
CA PHE A 135 9.43 -3.58 -14.25
C PHE A 135 8.89 -4.69 -13.35
N LYS A 136 7.62 -4.59 -12.95
CA LYS A 136 6.95 -5.59 -12.11
C LYS A 136 6.88 -6.96 -12.79
N ALA A 137 6.73 -7.00 -14.12
CA ALA A 137 6.75 -8.25 -14.90
C ALA A 137 8.07 -9.01 -14.74
N GLY A 138 9.19 -8.32 -14.50
CA GLY A 138 10.50 -8.91 -14.21
C GLY A 138 10.49 -9.82 -12.97
N LEU A 139 9.61 -9.60 -12.01
CA LEU A 139 9.48 -10.43 -10.79
C LEU A 139 9.06 -11.88 -11.08
N SER A 140 8.65 -12.18 -12.31
CA SER A 140 8.45 -13.57 -12.75
C SER A 140 9.75 -14.36 -12.90
N GLN A 141 10.91 -13.69 -12.99
CA GLN A 141 12.24 -14.27 -13.18
C GLN A 141 13.04 -14.22 -11.88
N ASP A 142 13.62 -15.38 -11.49
CA ASP A 142 14.32 -15.49 -10.21
C ASP A 142 15.59 -14.63 -10.15
N ASP A 143 16.35 -14.55 -11.23
CA ASP A 143 17.55 -13.71 -11.31
C ASP A 143 17.23 -12.20 -11.27
N PHE A 144 16.09 -11.76 -11.79
CA PHE A 144 15.62 -10.40 -11.60
C PHE A 144 15.28 -10.13 -10.13
N VAL A 145 14.66 -11.07 -9.43
CA VAL A 145 14.36 -10.97 -8.00
C VAL A 145 15.64 -10.86 -7.16
N GLU A 146 16.70 -11.61 -7.50
CA GLU A 146 18.01 -11.47 -6.85
C GLU A 146 18.60 -10.07 -7.07
N GLN A 147 18.59 -9.57 -8.30
CA GLN A 147 19.07 -8.23 -8.62
C GLN A 147 18.25 -7.15 -7.89
N PHE A 148 16.94 -7.33 -7.79
CA PHE A 148 16.09 -6.38 -7.06
C PHE A 148 16.34 -6.44 -5.53
N ALA A 149 16.71 -7.60 -5.00
CA ALA A 149 17.15 -7.72 -3.61
C ALA A 149 18.51 -7.01 -3.38
N ASP A 150 19.44 -7.09 -4.33
CA ASP A 150 20.72 -6.38 -4.27
C ASP A 150 20.53 -4.85 -4.34
N TYR A 151 19.67 -4.39 -5.23
CA TYR A 151 19.25 -2.98 -5.30
C TYR A 151 18.66 -2.51 -3.96
N TRP A 152 17.73 -3.26 -3.39
CA TRP A 152 17.12 -2.90 -2.10
C TRP A 152 18.15 -2.88 -0.97
N ARG A 153 19.08 -3.81 -0.96
CA ARG A 153 20.16 -3.80 0.05
C ARG A 153 21.00 -2.54 -0.03
N ALA A 154 21.34 -2.11 -1.26
CA ALA A 154 22.13 -0.89 -1.50
C ALA A 154 21.32 0.36 -1.12
N LEU A 155 20.07 0.48 -1.59
CA LEU A 155 19.19 1.62 -1.29
C LEU A 155 18.91 1.73 0.22
N ALA A 156 18.60 0.63 0.87
CA ALA A 156 18.38 0.60 2.31
C ALA A 156 19.64 1.02 3.09
N ARG A 157 20.82 0.58 2.66
CA ARG A 157 22.10 1.00 3.25
C ARG A 157 22.30 2.50 3.11
N HIS A 158 21.97 3.08 1.96
CA HIS A 158 22.04 4.53 1.72
C HIS A 158 21.18 5.31 2.74
N TYR A 159 19.93 4.85 2.97
CA TYR A 159 19.01 5.50 3.92
C TYR A 159 19.23 5.09 5.38
N SER A 160 20.13 4.17 5.70
CA SER A 160 20.33 3.64 7.07
C SER A 160 20.80 4.69 8.08
N GLY A 161 21.40 5.79 7.61
CA GLY A 161 21.84 6.93 8.42
C GLY A 161 20.72 7.90 8.81
N TYR A 162 19.57 7.84 8.17
CA TYR A 162 18.42 8.67 8.50
C TYR A 162 17.72 8.19 9.78
N ASP A 163 16.88 9.07 10.34
CA ASP A 163 16.11 8.75 11.54
C ASP A 163 15.09 7.62 11.26
N PRO A 164 15.25 6.43 11.88
CA PRO A 164 14.36 5.30 11.64
C PRO A 164 12.94 5.51 12.20
N ASP A 165 12.72 6.55 12.99
CA ASP A 165 11.39 6.89 13.48
C ASP A 165 10.59 7.73 12.47
N ARG A 166 11.28 8.25 11.44
CA ARG A 166 10.68 9.17 10.45
C ARG A 166 10.88 8.76 9.00
N VAL A 167 11.72 7.76 8.71
CA VAL A 167 11.91 7.20 7.36
C VAL A 167 11.52 5.73 7.37
N PHE A 168 10.56 5.39 6.52
CA PHE A 168 9.98 4.06 6.36
C PHE A 168 10.28 3.55 4.95
N LEU A 169 10.52 2.25 4.79
CA LEU A 169 10.91 1.66 3.51
C LEU A 169 9.80 0.72 3.03
N GLU A 170 9.08 1.12 2.00
CA GLU A 170 8.01 0.33 1.40
C GLU A 170 8.55 -0.50 0.24
N ILE A 171 8.36 -1.82 0.33
CA ILE A 171 9.03 -2.81 -0.53
C ILE A 171 8.68 -2.61 -2.00
N LEU A 172 7.41 -2.47 -2.33
CA LEU A 172 6.91 -2.33 -3.69
C LEU A 172 5.47 -1.86 -3.71
N ASN A 173 5.19 -0.85 -4.51
CA ASN A 173 3.83 -0.46 -4.85
C ASN A 173 3.13 -1.54 -5.67
N GLU A 174 1.95 -1.95 -5.25
CA GLU A 174 1.00 -2.74 -6.04
C GLU A 174 1.62 -3.91 -6.82
N PRO A 175 2.04 -4.99 -6.18
CA PRO A 175 2.53 -6.17 -6.88
C PRO A 175 1.45 -6.72 -7.82
N GLU A 176 1.75 -6.78 -9.12
CA GLU A 176 0.82 -7.26 -10.16
C GLU A 176 0.92 -8.79 -10.35
N MET A 177 1.09 -9.52 -9.26
CA MET A 177 1.32 -10.96 -9.30
C MET A 177 0.07 -11.72 -8.87
N SER A 178 -0.44 -12.57 -9.77
CA SER A 178 -1.62 -13.40 -9.49
C SER A 178 -1.32 -14.58 -8.56
N ASP A 179 -0.09 -15.11 -8.61
CA ASP A 179 0.38 -16.11 -7.65
C ASP A 179 0.83 -15.41 -6.36
N ARG A 180 -0.06 -15.37 -5.38
CA ARG A 180 0.20 -14.76 -4.07
C ARG A 180 1.31 -15.43 -3.29
N TYR A 181 1.48 -16.74 -3.42
CA TYR A 181 2.53 -17.48 -2.69
C TYR A 181 3.91 -17.15 -3.24
N ARG A 182 4.01 -16.98 -4.56
CA ARG A 182 5.25 -16.49 -5.19
C ARG A 182 5.56 -15.06 -4.70
N TRP A 183 4.56 -14.17 -4.68
CA TRP A 183 4.76 -12.82 -4.13
C TRP A 183 5.26 -12.86 -2.69
N TYR A 184 4.67 -13.68 -1.82
CA TYR A 184 5.10 -13.78 -0.43
C TYR A 184 6.55 -14.22 -0.28
N GLY A 185 7.00 -15.17 -1.10
CA GLY A 185 8.40 -15.58 -1.16
C GLY A 185 9.35 -14.47 -1.63
N ILE A 186 8.96 -13.72 -2.65
CA ILE A 186 9.70 -12.56 -3.16
C ILE A 186 9.77 -11.47 -2.08
N GLN A 187 8.63 -11.08 -1.51
CA GLN A 187 8.54 -10.05 -0.48
C GLN A 187 9.43 -10.40 0.73
N ALA A 188 9.43 -11.66 1.17
CA ALA A 188 10.28 -12.09 2.26
C ALA A 188 11.78 -11.95 1.95
N LYS A 189 12.20 -12.22 0.71
CA LYS A 189 13.58 -12.02 0.24
C LYS A 189 13.95 -10.54 0.20
N LEU A 190 13.07 -9.70 -0.37
CA LEU A 190 13.30 -8.24 -0.43
C LEU A 190 13.36 -7.62 0.96
N ALA A 191 12.46 -8.01 1.87
CA ALA A 191 12.48 -7.57 3.27
C ALA A 191 13.79 -7.95 3.98
N ALA A 192 14.31 -9.16 3.74
CA ALA A 192 15.59 -9.59 4.29
C ALA A 192 16.76 -8.76 3.76
N ALA A 193 16.74 -8.39 2.46
CA ALA A 193 17.74 -7.52 1.87
C ALA A 193 17.69 -6.09 2.43
N ILE A 194 16.48 -5.53 2.60
CA ILE A 194 16.28 -4.22 3.25
C ILE A 194 16.82 -4.26 4.68
N ARG A 195 16.50 -5.31 5.46
CA ARG A 195 16.96 -5.45 6.85
C ARG A 195 18.48 -5.51 6.97
N GLN A 196 19.16 -6.14 6.00
CA GLN A 196 20.62 -6.14 5.92
C GLN A 196 21.20 -4.74 5.68
N GLY A 197 20.54 -3.94 4.83
CA GLY A 197 20.96 -2.56 4.55
C GLY A 197 20.60 -1.58 5.66
N ALA A 198 19.38 -1.65 6.19
CA ALA A 198 18.82 -0.72 7.17
C ALA A 198 18.27 -1.47 8.41
N PRO A 199 19.14 -1.89 9.35
CA PRO A 199 18.75 -2.78 10.47
C PRO A 199 17.67 -2.23 11.40
N ARG A 200 17.50 -0.90 11.48
CA ARG A 200 16.60 -0.24 12.43
C ARG A 200 15.30 0.27 11.80
N HIS A 201 15.25 0.44 10.48
CA HIS A 201 14.10 1.04 9.80
C HIS A 201 12.91 0.08 9.78
N THR A 202 11.71 0.64 9.88
CA THR A 202 10.47 -0.12 9.70
C THR A 202 10.25 -0.34 8.22
N ILE A 203 9.94 -1.59 7.87
CA ILE A 203 9.60 -2.01 6.52
C ILE A 203 8.09 -1.96 6.35
N ILE A 204 7.60 -1.56 5.18
CA ILE A 204 6.19 -1.65 4.82
C ILE A 204 6.04 -2.73 3.76
N ALA A 205 5.19 -3.72 4.06
CA ALA A 205 4.90 -4.89 3.24
C ALA A 205 3.43 -4.90 2.82
N THR A 206 3.09 -5.61 1.73
CA THR A 206 1.73 -5.60 1.20
C THR A 206 1.28 -6.96 0.68
N GLY A 207 -0.03 -7.13 0.48
CA GLY A 207 -0.61 -8.27 -0.22
C GLY A 207 -0.25 -8.29 -1.72
N ALA A 208 -0.62 -9.37 -2.41
CA ALA A 208 -0.51 -9.47 -3.87
C ALA A 208 -1.61 -8.64 -4.58
N LEU A 209 -1.69 -8.72 -5.91
CA LEU A 209 -2.79 -8.18 -6.72
C LEU A 209 -3.16 -6.73 -6.36
N TRP A 210 -2.24 -5.81 -6.71
CA TRP A 210 -2.43 -4.36 -6.53
C TRP A 210 -2.67 -3.92 -5.09
N SER A 211 -2.09 -4.64 -4.12
CA SER A 211 -2.24 -4.33 -2.69
C SER A 211 -3.70 -4.32 -2.21
N ALA A 212 -4.61 -5.03 -2.90
CA ALA A 212 -6.01 -5.06 -2.56
C ALA A 212 -6.22 -5.55 -1.11
N ASP A 213 -7.21 -4.99 -0.44
CA ASP A 213 -7.52 -5.27 0.96
C ASP A 213 -7.80 -6.75 1.23
N ASP A 214 -8.56 -7.42 0.34
CA ASP A 214 -8.84 -8.86 0.42
C ASP A 214 -7.58 -9.73 0.28
N GLN A 215 -6.56 -9.28 -0.46
CA GLN A 215 -5.30 -10.02 -0.63
C GLN A 215 -4.43 -9.98 0.62
N LEU A 216 -4.53 -8.92 1.41
CA LEU A 216 -3.84 -8.84 2.70
C LEU A 216 -4.34 -9.93 3.66
N LEU A 217 -5.63 -10.28 3.61
CA LEU A 217 -6.24 -11.29 4.49
C LEU A 217 -5.64 -12.70 4.32
N PHE A 218 -5.00 -12.98 3.20
CA PHE A 218 -4.32 -14.26 2.92
C PHE A 218 -2.83 -14.24 3.25
N LEU A 219 -2.28 -13.07 3.63
CA LEU A 219 -0.85 -12.92 3.91
C LEU A 219 -0.52 -13.50 5.28
N GLU A 220 0.51 -14.35 5.36
CA GLU A 220 1.16 -14.67 6.61
C GLU A 220 2.25 -13.62 6.89
N PRO A 221 2.29 -13.04 8.09
CA PRO A 221 3.29 -12.04 8.44
C PRO A 221 4.72 -12.55 8.25
N LEU A 222 5.58 -11.64 7.82
CA LEU A 222 7.02 -11.89 7.75
C LEU A 222 7.58 -12.25 9.13
N ARG A 223 8.68 -12.99 9.16
CA ARG A 223 9.36 -13.32 10.44
C ARG A 223 10.00 -12.11 11.12
N ASP A 224 10.19 -11.02 10.35
CA ASP A 224 10.65 -9.73 10.87
C ASP A 224 9.51 -9.04 11.62
N SER A 225 9.70 -8.70 12.88
CA SER A 225 8.68 -8.07 13.71
C SER A 225 8.59 -6.55 13.57
N ASN A 226 9.59 -5.91 12.90
CA ASN A 226 9.59 -4.46 12.66
C ASN A 226 9.03 -4.15 11.24
N VAL A 227 7.80 -4.62 11.00
CA VAL A 227 7.08 -4.50 9.72
C VAL A 227 5.68 -3.98 9.95
N ILE A 228 5.24 -3.07 9.12
CA ILE A 228 3.85 -2.61 8.99
C ILE A 228 3.29 -3.20 7.71
N TYR A 229 2.03 -3.59 7.71
CA TYR A 229 1.36 -4.13 6.52
C TYR A 229 0.47 -3.08 5.90
N ASN A 230 0.45 -3.04 4.58
CA ASN A 230 -0.23 -2.04 3.79
C ASN A 230 -1.30 -2.67 2.90
N PHE A 231 -2.38 -1.95 2.69
CA PHE A 231 -3.37 -2.22 1.65
C PHE A 231 -3.80 -0.91 0.98
N HIS A 232 -4.34 -1.03 -0.24
CA HIS A 232 -4.98 0.06 -0.96
C HIS A 232 -6.49 -0.15 -0.95
N PHE A 233 -7.25 0.93 -0.87
CA PHE A 233 -8.69 0.88 -0.82
C PHE A 233 -9.33 1.83 -1.82
N TYR A 234 -9.83 1.25 -2.92
CA TYR A 234 -10.52 2.00 -3.97
C TYR A 234 -11.94 1.45 -4.25
N GLU A 235 -12.40 0.52 -3.39
CA GLU A 235 -13.72 -0.08 -3.60
C GLU A 235 -14.87 0.91 -3.32
N PRO A 236 -15.85 0.91 -4.20
CA PRO A 236 -15.94 0.16 -5.46
C PRO A 236 -15.32 0.93 -6.65
N HIS A 237 -14.40 0.29 -7.35
CA HIS A 237 -13.63 0.92 -8.44
C HIS A 237 -14.49 1.60 -9.51
N VAL A 238 -15.69 1.09 -9.80
CA VAL A 238 -16.60 1.70 -10.79
C VAL A 238 -17.03 3.13 -10.38
N PHE A 239 -17.05 3.43 -9.08
CA PHE A 239 -17.28 4.77 -8.56
C PHE A 239 -15.98 5.57 -8.48
N THR A 240 -14.97 5.02 -7.84
CA THR A 240 -13.72 5.75 -7.55
C THR A 240 -12.91 6.06 -8.81
N HIS A 241 -13.06 5.25 -9.86
CA HIS A 241 -12.36 5.42 -11.15
C HIS A 241 -13.28 5.81 -12.30
N GLN A 242 -14.49 6.32 -12.02
CA GLN A 242 -15.40 6.73 -13.09
C GLN A 242 -14.77 7.76 -14.04
N GLY A 243 -14.72 7.41 -15.33
CA GLY A 243 -14.10 8.22 -16.38
C GLY A 243 -12.59 8.07 -16.52
N ALA A 244 -11.94 7.17 -15.76
CA ALA A 244 -10.54 6.85 -15.93
C ALA A 244 -10.30 6.18 -17.29
N THR A 245 -9.17 6.51 -17.93
CA THR A 245 -8.78 5.98 -19.25
C THR A 245 -7.70 4.90 -19.16
N TRP A 246 -7.36 4.47 -17.94
CA TRP A 246 -6.45 3.39 -17.61
C TRP A 246 -7.19 2.28 -16.83
N GLY A 247 -6.55 1.17 -16.61
CA GLY A 247 -7.13 0.02 -15.90
C GLY A 247 -8.14 -0.72 -16.77
N VAL A 248 -9.32 -1.02 -16.22
CA VAL A 248 -10.33 -1.81 -16.93
C VAL A 248 -11.38 -0.94 -17.63
N ASN A 249 -11.88 -1.41 -18.77
CA ASN A 249 -12.75 -0.61 -19.64
C ASN A 249 -14.11 -0.26 -19.03
N HIS A 250 -14.60 -1.00 -18.03
CA HIS A 250 -15.97 -0.84 -17.54
C HIS A 250 -16.22 0.43 -16.71
N TRP A 251 -15.17 1.18 -16.35
CA TRP A 251 -15.34 2.51 -15.74
C TRP A 251 -15.07 3.69 -16.69
N HIS A 252 -14.56 3.41 -17.90
CA HIS A 252 -14.08 4.42 -18.84
C HIS A 252 -15.15 5.44 -19.22
N PHE A 253 -16.38 4.97 -19.47
CA PHE A 253 -17.51 5.79 -19.90
C PHE A 253 -18.40 6.22 -18.72
N VAL A 254 -18.18 5.70 -17.52
CA VAL A 254 -19.01 6.01 -16.36
C VAL A 254 -18.89 7.49 -16.00
N LYS A 255 -20.03 8.12 -15.77
CA LYS A 255 -20.12 9.53 -15.45
C LYS A 255 -21.27 9.81 -14.50
N SER A 256 -21.00 10.63 -13.48
CA SER A 256 -22.00 11.06 -12.50
C SER A 256 -22.70 9.87 -11.80
N LEU A 257 -21.95 8.80 -11.57
CA LEU A 257 -22.39 7.70 -10.73
C LEU A 257 -22.39 8.19 -9.28
N PRO A 258 -23.53 8.17 -8.56
CA PRO A 258 -23.62 8.79 -7.25
C PRO A 258 -23.02 7.93 -6.13
N TYR A 259 -22.65 8.58 -5.03
CA TYR A 259 -22.33 7.94 -3.75
C TYR A 259 -23.07 8.69 -2.61
N PRO A 260 -23.73 7.98 -1.66
CA PRO A 260 -23.88 6.52 -1.59
C PRO A 260 -24.61 5.91 -2.80
N SER A 261 -24.39 4.61 -3.04
CA SER A 261 -24.99 3.94 -4.21
C SER A 261 -26.53 3.85 -4.09
N ASP A 262 -27.19 4.14 -5.18
CA ASP A 262 -28.64 4.03 -5.30
C ASP A 262 -29.01 3.21 -6.55
N PRO A 263 -29.85 2.15 -6.43
CA PRO A 263 -30.18 1.29 -7.55
C PRO A 263 -30.83 2.00 -8.73
N GLU A 264 -31.70 2.99 -8.48
CA GLU A 264 -32.40 3.72 -9.54
C GLU A 264 -31.43 4.62 -10.34
N SER A 265 -30.60 5.39 -9.62
CA SER A 265 -29.58 6.26 -10.22
C SER A 265 -28.51 5.46 -10.96
N ALA A 266 -28.04 4.36 -10.39
CA ALA A 266 -27.09 3.47 -11.05
C ALA A 266 -27.68 2.86 -12.33
N GLN A 267 -28.96 2.50 -12.35
CA GLN A 267 -29.64 1.99 -13.54
C GLN A 267 -29.74 3.05 -14.64
N LYS A 268 -29.98 4.32 -14.28
CA LYS A 268 -29.97 5.45 -15.25
C LYS A 268 -28.59 5.63 -15.88
N VAL A 269 -27.54 5.59 -15.05
CA VAL A 269 -26.15 5.68 -15.55
C VAL A 269 -25.80 4.45 -16.41
N ALA A 270 -26.15 3.24 -15.97
CA ALA A 270 -25.95 2.02 -16.73
C ALA A 270 -26.59 2.07 -18.13
N ALA A 271 -27.77 2.68 -18.26
CA ALA A 271 -28.45 2.80 -19.55
C ALA A 271 -27.69 3.66 -20.57
N LEU A 272 -26.77 4.52 -20.11
CA LEU A 272 -25.94 5.36 -20.97
C LEU A 272 -24.64 4.67 -21.42
N GLU A 273 -24.27 3.55 -20.76
CA GLU A 273 -23.06 2.80 -21.10
C GLU A 273 -23.21 2.12 -22.48
N PRO A 274 -22.24 2.32 -23.39
CA PRO A 274 -22.31 1.74 -24.72
C PRO A 274 -22.14 0.22 -24.72
N ASP A 275 -21.33 -0.32 -23.82
CA ASP A 275 -21.02 -1.75 -23.70
C ASP A 275 -22.00 -2.46 -22.74
N PRO A 276 -22.65 -3.57 -23.17
CA PRO A 276 -23.57 -4.31 -22.31
C PRO A 276 -22.93 -4.90 -21.06
N VAL A 277 -21.64 -5.27 -21.12
CA VAL A 277 -20.90 -5.79 -19.96
C VAL A 277 -20.68 -4.68 -18.94
N ASN A 278 -20.27 -3.50 -19.39
CA ASN A 278 -20.09 -2.34 -18.52
C ASN A 278 -21.42 -1.96 -17.83
N ARG A 279 -22.56 -2.06 -18.53
CA ARG A 279 -23.89 -1.85 -17.92
C ARG A 279 -24.13 -2.76 -16.72
N LEU A 280 -23.68 -4.01 -16.78
CA LEU A 280 -23.85 -4.95 -15.66
C LEU A 280 -23.03 -4.53 -14.43
N TYR A 281 -21.79 -4.04 -14.61
CA TYR A 281 -20.97 -3.55 -13.52
C TYR A 281 -21.57 -2.32 -12.83
N VAL A 282 -22.04 -1.33 -13.63
CA VAL A 282 -22.68 -0.13 -13.09
C VAL A 282 -24.00 -0.49 -12.37
N ALA A 283 -24.83 -1.35 -12.97
CA ALA A 283 -26.07 -1.80 -12.34
C ALA A 283 -25.81 -2.61 -11.07
N ARG A 284 -24.73 -3.40 -11.02
CA ARG A 284 -24.31 -4.13 -9.83
C ARG A 284 -23.95 -3.17 -8.69
N TYR A 285 -23.18 -2.12 -8.95
CA TYR A 285 -22.85 -1.10 -7.96
C TYR A 285 -24.09 -0.59 -7.20
N GLY A 286 -25.17 -0.28 -7.93
CA GLY A 286 -26.42 0.15 -7.31
C GLY A 286 -27.06 -0.92 -6.41
N ARG A 287 -27.02 -2.19 -6.82
CA ARG A 287 -27.56 -3.31 -6.04
C ARG A 287 -26.73 -3.65 -4.81
N ASP A 288 -25.42 -3.48 -4.89
CA ASP A 288 -24.48 -3.79 -3.81
C ASP A 288 -24.57 -2.79 -2.64
N GLN A 289 -25.29 -1.69 -2.82
CA GLN A 289 -25.61 -0.68 -1.79
C GLN A 289 -24.36 -0.13 -1.07
N TRP A 290 -23.39 0.33 -1.85
CA TRP A 290 -22.19 0.94 -1.31
C TRP A 290 -22.50 2.24 -0.55
N ASN A 291 -22.17 2.24 0.73
CA ASN A 291 -22.37 3.33 1.68
C ASN A 291 -21.32 3.21 2.82
N ALA A 292 -21.40 4.05 3.83
CA ALA A 292 -20.50 4.03 4.98
C ALA A 292 -20.44 2.67 5.70
N ASP A 293 -21.59 2.01 5.88
CA ASP A 293 -21.67 0.70 6.56
C ASP A 293 -20.94 -0.39 5.74
N ARG A 294 -21.10 -0.36 4.42
CA ARG A 294 -20.42 -1.32 3.53
C ARG A 294 -18.92 -1.10 3.53
N ILE A 295 -18.45 0.15 3.43
CA ILE A 295 -17.03 0.50 3.54
C ILE A 295 -16.47 0.04 4.90
N ASP A 296 -17.18 0.30 5.98
CA ASP A 296 -16.74 -0.12 7.32
C ASP A 296 -16.68 -1.65 7.46
N ALA A 297 -17.58 -2.36 6.84
CA ALA A 297 -17.56 -3.83 6.84
C ALA A 297 -16.32 -4.40 6.13
N GLU A 298 -15.90 -3.83 4.99
CA GLU A 298 -14.68 -4.26 4.29
C GLU A 298 -13.42 -3.92 5.12
N ILE A 299 -13.27 -2.67 5.58
CA ILE A 299 -12.12 -2.22 6.36
C ILE A 299 -12.00 -2.98 7.70
N SER A 300 -13.15 -3.33 8.32
CA SER A 300 -13.14 -4.11 9.56
C SER A 300 -12.50 -5.49 9.41
N GLN A 301 -12.60 -6.14 8.25
CA GLN A 301 -11.97 -7.43 7.99
C GLN A 301 -10.43 -7.31 8.06
N VAL A 302 -9.86 -6.24 7.48
CA VAL A 302 -8.43 -5.94 7.58
C VAL A 302 -8.03 -5.70 9.03
N SER A 303 -8.81 -4.92 9.78
CA SER A 303 -8.58 -4.68 11.22
C SER A 303 -8.58 -5.97 12.03
N GLU A 304 -9.54 -6.85 11.78
CA GLU A 304 -9.59 -8.15 12.47
C GLU A 304 -8.42 -9.06 12.11
N TRP A 305 -8.01 -9.10 10.84
CA TRP A 305 -6.79 -9.79 10.42
C TRP A 305 -5.56 -9.25 11.16
N ALA A 306 -5.38 -7.92 11.21
CA ALA A 306 -4.28 -7.27 11.88
C ALA A 306 -4.20 -7.63 13.38
N LYS A 307 -5.36 -7.64 14.06
CA LYS A 307 -5.47 -8.05 15.47
C LYS A 307 -5.11 -9.53 15.66
N GLN A 308 -5.63 -10.42 14.81
CA GLN A 308 -5.34 -11.86 14.87
C GLN A 308 -3.86 -12.15 14.65
N LYS A 309 -3.21 -11.40 13.76
CA LYS A 309 -1.79 -11.55 13.45
C LYS A 309 -0.89 -10.73 14.39
N ALA A 310 -1.44 -9.88 15.24
CA ALA A 310 -0.74 -8.97 16.14
C ALA A 310 0.25 -8.05 15.41
N VAL A 311 -0.16 -7.49 14.27
CA VAL A 311 0.65 -6.62 13.42
C VAL A 311 -0.05 -5.29 13.14
N PRO A 312 0.69 -4.16 12.98
CA PRO A 312 0.11 -2.90 12.54
C PRO A 312 -0.20 -2.90 11.04
N VAL A 313 -1.24 -2.16 10.66
CA VAL A 313 -1.64 -1.97 9.26
C VAL A 313 -1.79 -0.49 8.91
N LEU A 314 -1.61 -0.17 7.64
CA LEU A 314 -1.85 1.14 7.03
C LEU A 314 -2.72 0.97 5.78
N CYS A 315 -3.45 2.02 5.41
CA CYS A 315 -4.05 2.18 4.09
C CYS A 315 -3.25 3.25 3.34
N ASN A 316 -2.25 2.84 2.55
CA ASN A 316 -1.32 3.78 1.91
C ASN A 316 -1.88 4.46 0.67
N GLU A 317 -3.01 3.96 0.14
CA GLU A 317 -3.72 4.62 -0.94
C GLU A 317 -5.23 4.45 -0.79
N PHE A 318 -5.94 5.55 -0.92
CA PHE A 318 -7.38 5.62 -1.16
C PHE A 318 -7.71 6.96 -1.82
N GLY A 319 -8.72 6.98 -2.66
CA GLY A 319 -9.07 8.20 -3.38
C GLY A 319 -10.19 8.01 -4.39
N VAL A 320 -10.69 9.12 -4.93
CA VAL A 320 -11.68 9.14 -6.00
C VAL A 320 -11.21 10.06 -7.11
N TYR A 321 -11.16 9.55 -8.34
CA TYR A 321 -10.79 10.32 -9.52
C TYR A 321 -11.84 11.40 -9.79
N ARG A 322 -11.41 12.66 -9.84
CA ARG A 322 -12.31 13.81 -9.85
C ARG A 322 -12.99 14.10 -11.19
N LYS A 323 -12.52 13.50 -12.29
CA LYS A 323 -12.92 13.87 -13.66
C LYS A 323 -14.42 13.79 -13.88
N ASN A 324 -15.07 12.71 -13.46
CA ASN A 324 -16.49 12.45 -13.71
C ASN A 324 -17.31 12.29 -12.41
N ALA A 325 -16.65 12.26 -11.24
CA ALA A 325 -17.34 12.18 -9.96
C ALA A 325 -17.93 13.54 -9.56
N ASP A 326 -19.13 13.54 -8.97
CA ASP A 326 -19.66 14.73 -8.31
C ASP A 326 -18.77 15.09 -7.11
N PRO A 327 -18.40 16.36 -6.91
CA PRO A 327 -17.52 16.77 -5.79
C PRO A 327 -18.04 16.42 -4.40
N ASN A 328 -19.37 16.45 -4.19
CA ASN A 328 -19.97 16.10 -2.90
C ASN A 328 -19.98 14.60 -2.66
N ASP A 329 -20.31 13.80 -3.70
CA ASP A 329 -20.26 12.34 -3.62
C ASP A 329 -18.82 11.84 -3.41
N ARG A 330 -17.86 12.46 -4.10
CA ARG A 330 -16.43 12.24 -3.88
C ARG A 330 -16.03 12.52 -2.43
N ALA A 331 -16.46 13.66 -1.89
CA ALA A 331 -16.17 14.04 -0.53
C ALA A 331 -16.84 13.12 0.50
N ALA A 332 -18.07 12.68 0.26
CA ALA A 332 -18.78 11.74 1.10
C ALA A 332 -18.04 10.39 1.17
N TRP A 333 -17.59 9.86 0.05
CA TRP A 333 -16.80 8.62 0.01
C TRP A 333 -15.46 8.76 0.76
N LEU A 334 -14.71 9.84 0.51
CA LEU A 334 -13.46 10.13 1.21
C LEU A 334 -13.66 10.25 2.73
N HIS A 335 -14.73 10.91 3.15
CA HIS A 335 -15.12 11.04 4.56
C HIS A 335 -15.38 9.66 5.19
N ASP A 336 -16.16 8.82 4.51
CA ASP A 336 -16.58 7.52 5.05
C ASP A 336 -15.38 6.56 5.16
N VAL A 337 -14.51 6.50 4.13
CA VAL A 337 -13.28 5.69 4.19
C VAL A 337 -12.36 6.19 5.30
N ARG A 338 -12.05 7.50 5.35
CA ARG A 338 -11.19 8.07 6.38
C ARG A 338 -11.75 7.79 7.79
N THR A 339 -13.06 7.99 7.98
CA THR A 339 -13.70 7.78 9.28
C THR A 339 -13.64 6.31 9.72
N SER A 340 -13.84 5.38 8.79
CA SER A 340 -13.71 3.96 9.07
C SER A 340 -12.28 3.57 9.41
N LEU A 341 -11.28 4.02 8.64
CA LEU A 341 -9.87 3.76 8.94
C LEU A 341 -9.49 4.25 10.34
N GLU A 342 -9.86 5.49 10.70
CA GLU A 342 -9.58 6.07 12.01
C GLU A 342 -10.32 5.34 13.14
N LYS A 343 -11.57 4.94 12.93
CA LYS A 343 -12.36 4.12 13.88
C LYS A 343 -11.65 2.81 14.22
N HIS A 344 -10.99 2.21 13.25
CA HIS A 344 -10.25 0.96 13.43
C HIS A 344 -8.77 1.17 13.83
N GLY A 345 -8.32 2.42 14.05
CA GLY A 345 -6.95 2.76 14.41
C GLY A 345 -5.94 2.56 13.30
N ILE A 346 -6.39 2.54 12.04
CA ILE A 346 -5.57 2.38 10.84
C ILE A 346 -5.12 3.75 10.36
N GLY A 347 -3.80 3.96 10.24
CA GLY A 347 -3.25 5.14 9.59
C GLY A 347 -3.46 5.10 8.09
N TRP A 348 -3.44 6.26 7.43
CA TRP A 348 -3.78 6.34 6.01
C TRP A 348 -2.95 7.37 5.25
N ALA A 349 -2.82 7.18 3.92
CA ALA A 349 -2.33 8.19 3.00
C ALA A 349 -3.27 8.30 1.79
N MET A 350 -3.80 9.51 1.58
CA MET A 350 -4.67 9.77 0.43
C MET A 350 -3.87 9.78 -0.88
N TRP A 351 -4.39 9.19 -1.92
CA TRP A 351 -3.97 9.36 -3.29
C TRP A 351 -4.80 10.48 -3.93
N ASP A 352 -4.30 11.69 -4.27
CA ASP A 352 -2.92 12.10 -4.13
C ASP A 352 -2.83 13.61 -3.77
N TYR A 353 -1.66 14.24 -3.89
CA TYR A 353 -1.51 15.66 -3.59
C TYR A 353 -2.14 16.54 -4.67
N SER A 354 -1.70 16.44 -5.93
CA SER A 354 -2.09 17.38 -7.01
C SER A 354 -2.52 16.75 -8.33
N GLY A 355 -2.56 15.44 -8.43
CA GLY A 355 -3.00 14.73 -9.63
C GLY A 355 -4.51 14.68 -9.80
N GLY A 356 -4.97 13.74 -10.61
CA GLY A 356 -6.39 13.55 -10.90
C GLY A 356 -7.27 13.20 -9.71
N PHE A 357 -6.67 12.75 -8.60
CA PHE A 357 -7.33 12.49 -7.32
C PHE A 357 -7.09 13.62 -6.30
N GLY A 358 -6.28 14.59 -6.62
CA GLY A 358 -5.62 15.56 -5.75
C GLY A 358 -6.42 16.20 -4.62
N VAL A 359 -5.73 16.48 -3.50
CA VAL A 359 -6.24 17.32 -2.40
C VAL A 359 -6.08 18.80 -2.71
N VAL A 360 -5.22 19.15 -3.67
CA VAL A 360 -5.08 20.52 -4.19
C VAL A 360 -5.40 20.57 -5.69
N ILE A 361 -5.67 21.79 -6.17
CA ILE A 361 -5.82 22.10 -7.58
C ILE A 361 -4.71 23.07 -7.96
N ARG A 362 -3.99 22.82 -9.05
CA ARG A 362 -3.01 23.76 -9.57
C ARG A 362 -3.70 24.88 -10.36
N LYS A 363 -3.56 26.13 -9.88
CA LYS A 363 -4.02 27.35 -10.54
C LYS A 363 -2.83 28.26 -10.77
N ASP A 364 -2.54 28.61 -12.01
CA ASP A 364 -1.38 29.44 -12.38
C ASP A 364 -0.06 28.94 -11.73
N GLY A 365 0.16 27.62 -11.75
CA GLY A 365 1.31 26.96 -11.18
C GLY A 365 1.33 26.84 -9.64
N LYS A 366 0.35 27.43 -8.94
CA LYS A 366 0.25 27.37 -7.47
C LYS A 366 -0.74 26.31 -7.02
N ALA A 367 -0.40 25.58 -5.98
CA ALA A 367 -1.31 24.64 -5.33
C ALA A 367 -2.33 25.40 -4.49
N VAL A 368 -3.60 25.15 -4.73
CA VAL A 368 -4.73 25.71 -3.98
C VAL A 368 -5.49 24.54 -3.35
N PRO A 369 -5.65 24.48 -2.02
CA PRO A 369 -6.40 23.42 -1.36
C PRO A 369 -7.84 23.35 -1.90
N ASP A 370 -8.29 22.13 -2.19
CA ASP A 370 -9.69 21.85 -2.49
C ASP A 370 -10.44 21.72 -1.16
N GLU A 371 -11.13 22.80 -0.76
CA GLU A 371 -11.77 22.91 0.54
C GLU A 371 -12.70 21.72 0.84
N VAL A 372 -13.46 21.26 -0.15
CA VAL A 372 -14.40 20.15 0.02
C VAL A 372 -13.64 18.87 0.35
N THR A 373 -12.55 18.59 -0.35
CA THR A 373 -11.69 17.43 -0.10
C THR A 373 -10.97 17.52 1.26
N VAL A 374 -10.37 18.70 1.57
CA VAL A 374 -9.66 18.91 2.84
C VAL A 374 -10.59 18.68 4.03
N ARG A 375 -11.83 19.20 3.99
CA ARG A 375 -12.83 18.99 5.03
C ARG A 375 -13.27 17.52 5.13
N ALA A 376 -13.46 16.82 4.02
CA ALA A 376 -13.81 15.40 4.00
C ALA A 376 -12.74 14.54 4.69
N LEU A 377 -11.47 14.90 4.54
CA LEU A 377 -10.35 14.26 5.21
C LEU A 377 -10.17 14.67 6.68
N GLY A 378 -11.02 15.53 7.23
CA GLY A 378 -10.89 16.02 8.61
C GLY A 378 -9.66 16.92 8.82
N LEU A 379 -9.07 17.44 7.76
CA LEU A 379 -7.88 18.27 7.78
C LEU A 379 -8.22 19.77 7.93
N LYS A 380 -7.19 20.58 8.12
CA LYS A 380 -7.31 22.02 8.32
C LYS A 380 -7.19 22.76 6.98
N MET A 381 -8.04 23.75 6.76
CA MET A 381 -7.79 24.76 5.73
C MET A 381 -6.68 25.69 6.22
N PRO A 382 -5.55 25.80 5.49
CA PRO A 382 -4.42 26.65 5.87
C PRO A 382 -4.67 28.15 5.62
#